data_18e53e2474d21e92699ac8dd9f50f85e
#
_entry.id   18e53e2474d21e92699ac8dd9f50f85e
#
_cell.length_a   1.000
_cell.length_b   1.000
_cell.length_c   1.000
_cell.angle_alpha   90.00
_cell.angle_beta   90.00
_cell.angle_gamma   90.00
#
_symmetry.space_group_name_H-M   'P 1'
#
loop_
_entity.id
_entity.type
_entity.pdbx_description
1 polymer ?
#
loop_
_entity_poly.entity_id
_entity_poly.type
_entity_poly.pdbx_seq_one_letter_code
_entity_poly.pdbx_strand_id
1 'polypeptide(L)'
;ASDVYKRQVHHCIARQINKGADYICVADGVILNIANRNPEYLEVVNGGMFSICDSSYVPLYLKWIYGRKYQQYCGSQIFMDIVRMRKYRMFFMGTSQAVLDGLKRNLKIINPDVAAMSFYELPFKHVDDFDYRDIAKRVNKDGADIVWVALGAPKQEIFMSKLKPYLQKGVMIAVGAAFKFYSGLEEKRAPEWVVKAHLEFLYRILCNPKKQMKRCAWIVATLPGLLYSEWRRKHNGKSLIQEI
;
A
#
# COMPACT_ATOMS: atom_id res chain seq x y z
N ALA A 1 12.47 7.46 -1.29
CA ALA A 1 13.36 6.30 -1.27
C ALA A 1 14.61 6.57 -2.09
N SER A 2 15.75 5.98 -1.71
CA SER A 2 16.94 5.98 -2.56
C SER A 2 16.67 5.13 -3.81
N ASP A 3 17.39 5.42 -4.91
CA ASP A 3 17.25 4.66 -6.15
C ASP A 3 17.64 3.18 -5.98
N VAL A 4 18.58 2.89 -5.07
CA VAL A 4 18.97 1.51 -4.73
C VAL A 4 17.80 0.76 -4.10
N TYR A 5 17.14 1.33 -3.09
CA TYR A 5 15.99 0.70 -2.42
C TYR A 5 14.82 0.47 -3.39
N LYS A 6 14.50 1.47 -4.22
CA LYS A 6 13.46 1.31 -5.25
C LYS A 6 13.78 0.16 -6.20
N ARG A 7 15.02 0.08 -6.68
CA ARG A 7 15.47 -1.02 -7.56
C ARG A 7 15.36 -2.38 -6.89
N GLN A 8 15.68 -2.50 -5.59
CA GLN A 8 15.50 -3.74 -4.84
C GLN A 8 14.03 -4.15 -4.79
N VAL A 9 13.12 -3.23 -4.43
CA VAL A 9 11.67 -3.49 -4.42
C VAL A 9 11.17 -3.96 -5.79
N HIS A 10 11.53 -3.24 -6.86
CA HIS A 10 11.12 -3.61 -8.22
C HIS A 10 11.72 -4.95 -8.68
N HIS A 11 12.94 -5.26 -8.26
CA HIS A 11 13.57 -6.56 -8.54
C HIS A 11 12.82 -7.71 -7.85
N CYS A 12 12.46 -7.53 -6.58
CA CYS A 12 11.66 -8.52 -5.84
C CYS A 12 10.29 -8.75 -6.51
N ILE A 13 9.60 -7.68 -6.92
CA ILE A 13 8.33 -7.77 -7.66
C ILE A 13 8.53 -8.57 -8.96
N ALA A 14 9.51 -8.20 -9.77
CA ALA A 14 9.78 -8.85 -11.05
C ALA A 14 10.08 -10.36 -10.92
N ARG A 15 10.77 -10.75 -9.84
CA ARG A 15 11.04 -12.18 -9.55
C ARG A 15 9.81 -12.93 -9.10
N GLN A 16 8.89 -12.27 -8.37
CA GLN A 16 7.71 -12.91 -7.80
C GLN A 16 6.61 -13.15 -8.82
N ILE A 17 6.41 -12.24 -9.77
CA ILE A 17 5.30 -12.29 -10.74
C ILE A 17 5.10 -13.68 -11.37
N ASN A 18 6.20 -14.39 -11.69
CA ASN A 18 6.16 -15.69 -12.35
C ASN A 18 6.29 -16.89 -11.38
N LYS A 19 6.40 -16.65 -10.06
CA LYS A 19 6.55 -17.73 -9.07
C LYS A 19 5.24 -18.13 -8.40
N GLY A 20 4.20 -17.35 -8.61
CA GLY A 20 2.89 -17.49 -7.98
C GLY A 20 2.39 -16.14 -7.47
N ALA A 21 1.20 -16.15 -6.89
CA ALA A 21 0.60 -14.94 -6.37
C ALA A 21 1.15 -14.55 -5.00
N ASP A 22 1.40 -13.27 -4.80
CA ASP A 22 1.74 -12.72 -3.49
C ASP A 22 1.24 -11.27 -3.33
N TYR A 23 1.50 -10.64 -2.17
CA TYR A 23 1.09 -9.26 -1.95
C TYR A 23 2.12 -8.45 -1.16
N ILE A 24 2.03 -7.13 -1.32
CA ILE A 24 2.84 -6.13 -0.64
C ILE A 24 1.91 -5.21 0.14
N CYS A 25 2.17 -5.09 1.45
CA CYS A 25 1.50 -4.12 2.29
C CYS A 25 2.23 -2.77 2.23
N VAL A 26 1.47 -1.68 2.13
CA VAL A 26 1.99 -0.32 2.16
C VAL A 26 1.73 0.26 3.55
N ALA A 27 2.66 -0.01 4.46
CA ALA A 27 2.49 0.18 5.89
C ALA A 27 2.65 1.65 6.31
N ASP A 28 1.58 2.22 6.82
CA ASP A 28 1.56 3.52 7.50
C ASP A 28 1.38 3.34 9.03
N GLY A 29 1.28 4.46 9.75
CA GLY A 29 1.06 4.45 11.19
C GLY A 29 -0.26 3.76 11.61
N VAL A 30 -1.27 3.68 10.75
CA VAL A 30 -2.54 2.99 11.04
C VAL A 30 -2.33 1.49 11.03
N ILE A 31 -1.70 0.97 9.98
CA ILE A 31 -1.39 -0.46 9.84
C ILE A 31 -0.52 -0.94 11.01
N LEU A 32 0.55 -0.18 11.33
CA LEU A 32 1.44 -0.52 12.45
C LEU A 32 0.71 -0.57 13.79
N ASN A 33 -0.20 0.37 14.04
CA ASN A 33 -1.00 0.40 15.27
C ASN A 33 -1.97 -0.78 15.37
N ILE A 34 -2.65 -1.12 14.29
CA ILE A 34 -3.59 -2.26 14.29
C ILE A 34 -2.80 -3.56 14.46
N ALA A 35 -1.72 -3.74 13.72
CA ALA A 35 -0.88 -4.94 13.78
C ALA A 35 -0.26 -5.16 15.17
N ASN A 36 0.12 -4.08 15.86
CA ASN A 36 0.66 -4.19 17.24
C ASN A 36 -0.38 -4.64 18.28
N ARG A 37 -1.66 -4.46 18.01
CA ARG A 37 -2.77 -4.77 18.94
C ARG A 37 -3.58 -5.99 18.55
N ASN A 38 -3.51 -6.40 17.31
CA ASN A 38 -4.27 -7.51 16.75
C ASN A 38 -3.30 -8.53 16.11
N PRO A 39 -3.03 -9.66 16.80
CA PRO A 39 -2.14 -10.71 16.29
C PRO A 39 -2.59 -11.30 14.95
N GLU A 40 -3.89 -11.48 14.74
CA GLU A 40 -4.42 -12.01 13.47
C GLU A 40 -4.13 -11.05 12.31
N TYR A 41 -4.29 -9.75 12.55
CA TYR A 41 -3.95 -8.75 11.54
C TYR A 41 -2.42 -8.65 11.30
N LEU A 42 -1.62 -8.86 12.34
CA LEU A 42 -0.15 -8.95 12.20
C LEU A 42 0.24 -10.13 11.29
N GLU A 43 -0.42 -11.28 11.44
CA GLU A 43 -0.22 -12.42 10.55
C GLU A 43 -0.59 -12.10 9.11
N VAL A 44 -1.69 -11.37 8.88
CA VAL A 44 -2.06 -10.88 7.55
C VAL A 44 -0.97 -9.98 6.97
N VAL A 45 -0.42 -9.04 7.73
CA VAL A 45 0.64 -8.14 7.24
C VAL A 45 1.93 -8.90 6.94
N ASN A 46 2.28 -9.86 7.79
CA ASN A 46 3.49 -10.69 7.63
C ASN A 46 3.33 -11.81 6.60
N GLY A 47 2.12 -12.15 6.21
CA GLY A 47 1.82 -13.17 5.21
C GLY A 47 2.10 -12.74 3.75
N GLY A 48 2.40 -11.46 3.52
CA GLY A 48 2.85 -10.94 2.23
C GLY A 48 4.36 -11.10 2.03
N MET A 49 4.84 -10.81 0.82
CA MET A 49 6.28 -10.86 0.49
C MET A 49 7.12 -9.98 1.41
N PHE A 50 6.68 -8.76 1.60
CA PHE A 50 7.25 -7.74 2.48
C PHE A 50 6.28 -6.54 2.60
N SER A 51 6.61 -5.64 3.52
CA SER A 51 5.92 -4.35 3.66
C SER A 51 6.83 -3.20 3.28
N ILE A 52 6.30 -2.22 2.54
CA ILE A 52 6.99 -0.95 2.27
C ILE A 52 6.46 0.14 3.20
N CYS A 53 7.34 1.07 3.57
CA CYS A 53 6.99 2.14 4.51
C CYS A 53 6.36 3.34 3.80
N ASP A 54 5.08 3.61 4.07
CA ASP A 54 4.36 4.79 3.55
C ASP A 54 4.55 6.05 4.41
N SER A 55 4.97 5.89 5.68
CA SER A 55 5.10 6.99 6.62
C SER A 55 6.47 7.68 6.53
N SER A 56 6.48 9.02 6.58
CA SER A 56 7.72 9.80 6.68
C SER A 56 8.40 9.70 8.05
N TYR A 57 7.64 9.37 9.09
CA TYR A 57 8.14 9.36 10.48
C TYR A 57 8.61 7.99 10.96
N VAL A 58 8.02 6.91 10.45
CA VAL A 58 8.41 5.53 10.83
C VAL A 58 9.91 5.27 10.61
N PRO A 59 10.53 5.66 9.49
CA PRO A 59 11.98 5.50 9.30
C PRO A 59 12.82 6.22 10.36
N LEU A 60 12.35 7.37 10.88
CA LEU A 60 13.05 8.12 11.91
C LEU A 60 13.05 7.36 13.24
N TYR A 61 11.89 6.79 13.63
CA TYR A 61 11.77 5.99 14.84
C TYR A 61 12.59 4.72 14.76
N LEU A 62 12.53 4.01 13.63
CA LEU A 62 13.30 2.80 13.42
C LEU A 62 14.82 3.11 13.42
N LYS A 63 15.24 4.25 12.84
CA LYS A 63 16.63 4.69 12.95
C LYS A 63 17.05 4.91 14.41
N TRP A 64 16.20 5.53 15.22
CA TRP A 64 16.49 5.76 16.63
C TRP A 64 16.57 4.45 17.43
N ILE A 65 15.66 3.52 17.18
CA ILE A 65 15.62 2.23 17.89
C ILE A 65 16.76 1.28 17.44
N TYR A 66 16.98 1.16 16.14
CA TYR A 66 17.88 0.15 15.55
C TYR A 66 19.25 0.69 15.11
N GLY A 67 19.43 2.01 15.09
CA GLY A 67 20.67 2.64 14.61
C GLY A 67 20.89 2.55 13.10
N ARG A 68 19.92 2.03 12.33
CA ARG A 68 19.99 1.85 10.88
C ARG A 68 19.07 2.82 10.15
N LYS A 69 19.45 3.23 8.94
CA LYS A 69 18.65 4.12 8.10
C LYS A 69 17.65 3.31 7.27
N TYR A 70 16.38 3.46 7.56
CA TYR A 70 15.28 2.90 6.78
C TYR A 70 14.78 3.89 5.74
N GLN A 71 14.21 3.38 4.64
CA GLN A 71 13.76 4.18 3.52
C GLN A 71 12.23 4.21 3.49
N GLN A 72 11.68 5.39 3.18
CA GLN A 72 10.26 5.53 2.85
C GLN A 72 10.06 5.27 1.36
N TYR A 73 9.03 4.48 1.01
CA TYR A 73 8.56 4.36 -0.37
C TYR A 73 7.04 4.33 -0.34
N CYS A 74 6.42 5.50 -0.51
CA CYS A 74 4.97 5.63 -0.32
C CYS A 74 4.17 4.98 -1.46
N GLY A 75 2.94 4.56 -1.12
CA GLY A 75 2.04 3.86 -2.04
C GLY A 75 1.75 4.63 -3.33
N SER A 76 1.60 5.95 -3.26
CA SER A 76 1.42 6.79 -4.45
C SER A 76 2.67 6.85 -5.34
N GLN A 77 3.86 6.69 -4.76
CA GLN A 77 5.13 6.70 -5.49
C GLN A 77 5.35 5.39 -6.23
N ILE A 78 5.25 4.24 -5.52
CA ILE A 78 5.43 2.91 -6.16
C ILE A 78 4.39 2.70 -7.26
N PHE A 79 3.15 3.16 -7.02
CA PHE A 79 2.08 3.12 -8.02
C PHE A 79 2.50 3.82 -9.31
N MET A 80 2.93 5.08 -9.21
CA MET A 80 3.29 5.87 -10.38
C MET A 80 4.59 5.39 -11.03
N ASP A 81 5.57 4.96 -10.23
CA ASP A 81 6.83 4.42 -10.76
C ASP A 81 6.56 3.17 -11.62
N ILE A 82 5.72 2.24 -11.17
CA ILE A 82 5.34 1.04 -11.93
C ILE A 82 4.51 1.39 -13.18
N VAL A 83 3.56 2.31 -13.08
CA VAL A 83 2.78 2.77 -14.26
C VAL A 83 3.69 3.35 -15.34
N ARG A 84 4.66 4.17 -14.95
CA ARG A 84 5.63 4.79 -15.88
C ARG A 84 6.58 3.79 -16.53
N MET A 85 6.86 2.67 -15.89
CA MET A 85 7.73 1.62 -16.45
C MET A 85 7.17 1.00 -17.73
N ARG A 86 5.85 1.01 -17.95
CA ARG A 86 5.18 0.41 -19.12
C ARG A 86 5.59 -1.05 -19.38
N LYS A 87 5.89 -1.78 -18.31
CA LYS A 87 6.47 -3.12 -18.38
C LYS A 87 5.46 -4.22 -18.06
N TYR A 88 4.48 -3.92 -17.21
CA TYR A 88 3.61 -4.90 -16.59
C TYR A 88 2.17 -4.74 -17.06
N ARG A 89 1.49 -5.88 -17.25
CA ARG A 89 0.03 -5.90 -17.35
C ARG A 89 -0.55 -5.67 -15.96
N MET A 90 -1.41 -4.67 -15.82
CA MET A 90 -1.95 -4.26 -14.53
C MET A 90 -3.45 -4.43 -14.47
N PHE A 91 -3.97 -4.83 -13.31
CA PHE A 91 -5.37 -4.91 -12.97
C PHE A 91 -5.66 -3.93 -11.83
N PHE A 92 -6.65 -3.07 -11.98
CA PHE A 92 -6.99 -2.05 -10.99
C PHE A 92 -8.32 -2.39 -10.36
N MET A 93 -8.35 -2.62 -9.03
CA MET A 93 -9.60 -2.95 -8.33
C MET A 93 -9.81 -2.17 -7.04
N GLY A 94 -11.09 -1.94 -6.73
CA GLY A 94 -11.53 -1.19 -5.55
C GLY A 94 -12.20 0.13 -5.92
N THR A 95 -12.62 0.87 -4.89
CA THR A 95 -13.26 2.19 -5.04
C THR A 95 -14.51 2.21 -5.94
N SER A 96 -15.03 3.39 -6.30
CA SER A 96 -16.19 3.54 -7.18
C SER A 96 -15.82 3.60 -8.65
N GLN A 97 -16.75 3.23 -9.53
CA GLN A 97 -16.56 3.28 -10.98
C GLN A 97 -16.12 4.68 -11.46
N ALA A 98 -16.70 5.74 -10.92
CA ALA A 98 -16.32 7.11 -11.27
C ALA A 98 -14.84 7.41 -11.03
N VAL A 99 -14.29 6.94 -9.89
CA VAL A 99 -12.86 7.08 -9.58
C VAL A 99 -12.01 6.23 -10.52
N LEU A 100 -12.43 5.01 -10.83
CA LEU A 100 -11.74 4.14 -11.79
C LEU A 100 -11.71 4.74 -13.19
N ASP A 101 -12.80 5.33 -13.66
CA ASP A 101 -12.88 5.99 -14.97
C ASP A 101 -11.98 7.22 -15.05
N GLY A 102 -11.97 8.04 -13.98
CA GLY A 102 -11.05 9.17 -13.86
C GLY A 102 -9.60 8.72 -13.86
N LEU A 103 -9.30 7.69 -13.10
CA LEU A 103 -7.98 7.08 -13.03
C LEU A 103 -7.53 6.58 -14.41
N LYS A 104 -8.37 5.81 -15.10
CA LYS A 104 -8.09 5.31 -16.45
C LYS A 104 -7.79 6.43 -17.43
N ARG A 105 -8.61 7.50 -17.45
CA ARG A 105 -8.37 8.67 -18.31
C ARG A 105 -6.99 9.29 -18.06
N ASN A 106 -6.63 9.53 -16.81
CA ASN A 106 -5.39 10.22 -16.47
C ASN A 106 -4.15 9.33 -16.66
N LEU A 107 -4.24 8.05 -16.33
CA LEU A 107 -3.14 7.12 -16.52
C LEU A 107 -2.82 6.83 -17.98
N LYS A 108 -3.81 6.86 -18.87
CA LYS A 108 -3.58 6.71 -20.32
C LYS A 108 -2.65 7.77 -20.90
N ILE A 109 -2.61 8.95 -20.32
CA ILE A 109 -1.70 10.04 -20.73
C ILE A 109 -0.25 9.65 -20.44
N ILE A 110 -0.01 8.91 -19.36
CA ILE A 110 1.32 8.51 -18.87
C ILE A 110 1.74 7.18 -19.51
N ASN A 111 0.82 6.25 -19.56
CA ASN A 111 1.01 4.92 -20.13
C ASN A 111 -0.19 4.56 -21.01
N PRO A 112 -0.07 4.68 -22.34
CA PRO A 112 -1.16 4.38 -23.29
C PRO A 112 -1.70 2.95 -23.18
N ASP A 113 -0.86 1.97 -22.79
CA ASP A 113 -1.24 0.56 -22.66
C ASP A 113 -2.33 0.34 -21.60
N VAL A 114 -2.47 1.28 -20.65
CA VAL A 114 -3.56 1.28 -19.65
C VAL A 114 -4.94 1.26 -20.28
N ALA A 115 -5.08 1.72 -21.55
CA ALA A 115 -6.35 1.65 -22.27
C ALA A 115 -6.92 0.24 -22.36
N ALA A 116 -6.04 -0.77 -22.52
CA ALA A 116 -6.38 -2.19 -22.66
C ALA A 116 -6.35 -2.96 -21.33
N MET A 117 -6.07 -2.29 -20.21
CA MET A 117 -6.03 -2.91 -18.87
C MET A 117 -7.40 -2.89 -18.21
N SER A 118 -7.60 -3.80 -17.25
CA SER A 118 -8.86 -4.01 -16.56
C SER A 118 -9.00 -3.12 -15.35
N PHE A 119 -10.19 -2.54 -15.21
CA PHE A 119 -10.62 -1.73 -14.06
C PHE A 119 -11.89 -2.35 -13.50
N TYR A 120 -11.87 -2.71 -12.22
CA TYR A 120 -12.95 -3.45 -11.59
C TYR A 120 -13.38 -2.78 -10.28
N GLU A 121 -14.62 -2.30 -10.27
CA GLU A 121 -15.23 -1.76 -9.06
C GLU A 121 -15.47 -2.87 -8.05
N LEU A 122 -15.07 -2.64 -6.80
CA LEU A 122 -15.42 -3.51 -5.69
C LEU A 122 -16.49 -2.82 -4.83
N PRO A 123 -17.64 -3.46 -4.59
CA PRO A 123 -18.72 -2.87 -3.82
C PRO A 123 -18.31 -2.60 -2.38
N PHE A 124 -18.95 -1.59 -1.76
CA PHE A 124 -18.74 -1.30 -0.34
C PHE A 124 -19.48 -2.32 0.54
N LYS A 125 -18.78 -3.39 0.92
CA LYS A 125 -19.28 -4.45 1.78
C LYS A 125 -18.21 -4.97 2.73
N HIS A 126 -18.57 -5.81 3.71
CA HIS A 126 -17.60 -6.41 4.61
C HIS A 126 -16.57 -7.26 3.84
N VAL A 127 -15.38 -7.41 4.41
CA VAL A 127 -14.29 -8.15 3.73
C VAL A 127 -14.63 -9.62 3.54
N ASP A 128 -15.44 -10.20 4.42
CA ASP A 128 -15.85 -11.60 4.34
C ASP A 128 -16.95 -11.88 3.31
N ASP A 129 -17.66 -10.84 2.87
CA ASP A 129 -18.77 -10.97 1.92
C ASP A 129 -18.34 -10.99 0.46
N PHE A 130 -17.04 -10.84 0.16
CA PHE A 130 -16.54 -10.90 -1.22
C PHE A 130 -16.51 -12.33 -1.75
N ASP A 131 -16.96 -12.52 -2.99
CA ASP A 131 -16.71 -13.75 -3.73
C ASP A 131 -15.27 -13.76 -4.27
N TYR A 132 -14.36 -14.24 -3.46
CA TYR A 132 -12.92 -14.32 -3.80
C TYR A 132 -12.65 -15.20 -4.99
N ARG A 133 -13.47 -16.22 -5.25
CA ARG A 133 -13.31 -17.13 -6.39
C ARG A 133 -13.68 -16.43 -7.70
N ASP A 134 -14.80 -15.69 -7.72
CA ASP A 134 -15.17 -14.92 -8.92
C ASP A 134 -14.16 -13.81 -9.20
N ILE A 135 -13.73 -13.08 -8.18
CA ILE A 135 -12.70 -12.04 -8.32
C ILE A 135 -11.40 -12.64 -8.86
N ALA A 136 -10.94 -13.74 -8.28
CA ALA A 136 -9.73 -14.41 -8.74
C ALA A 136 -9.85 -14.92 -10.18
N LYS A 137 -11.01 -15.47 -10.57
CA LYS A 137 -11.27 -15.92 -11.95
C LYS A 137 -11.09 -14.76 -12.95
N ARG A 138 -11.55 -13.57 -12.62
CA ARG A 138 -11.38 -12.36 -13.45
C ARG A 138 -9.92 -11.96 -13.57
N VAL A 139 -9.20 -11.89 -12.45
CA VAL A 139 -7.77 -11.55 -12.42
C VAL A 139 -6.93 -12.57 -13.17
N ASN A 140 -7.19 -13.87 -12.94
CA ASN A 140 -6.48 -14.96 -13.60
C ASN A 140 -6.74 -14.96 -15.12
N LYS A 141 -7.99 -14.70 -15.55
CA LYS A 141 -8.33 -14.56 -16.97
C LYS A 141 -7.64 -13.35 -17.61
N ASP A 142 -7.50 -12.24 -16.89
CA ASP A 142 -6.77 -11.06 -17.36
C ASP A 142 -5.27 -11.37 -17.52
N GLY A 143 -4.71 -12.22 -16.68
CA GLY A 143 -3.29 -12.55 -16.67
C GLY A 143 -2.40 -11.44 -16.12
N ALA A 144 -2.94 -10.59 -15.26
CA ALA A 144 -2.24 -9.45 -14.68
C ALA A 144 -0.94 -9.84 -13.95
N ASP A 145 0.10 -9.06 -14.14
CA ASP A 145 1.36 -9.14 -13.41
C ASP A 145 1.29 -8.38 -12.09
N ILE A 146 0.60 -7.25 -12.09
CA ILE A 146 0.38 -6.40 -10.91
C ILE A 146 -1.12 -6.18 -10.71
N VAL A 147 -1.58 -6.38 -9.49
CA VAL A 147 -2.96 -6.13 -9.09
C VAL A 147 -2.99 -5.02 -8.04
N TRP A 148 -3.50 -3.86 -8.45
CA TRP A 148 -3.65 -2.72 -7.55
C TRP A 148 -4.94 -2.82 -6.75
N VAL A 149 -4.83 -2.74 -5.41
CA VAL A 149 -5.98 -2.85 -4.50
C VAL A 149 -6.18 -1.55 -3.73
N ALA A 150 -7.37 -0.96 -3.84
CA ALA A 150 -7.72 0.32 -3.22
C ALA A 150 -9.04 0.23 -2.42
N LEU A 151 -8.99 -0.43 -1.25
CA LEU A 151 -10.11 -0.58 -0.32
C LEU A 151 -9.91 0.17 1.00
N GLY A 152 -8.68 0.69 1.23
CA GLY A 152 -8.27 1.30 2.48
C GLY A 152 -7.92 0.28 3.58
N ALA A 153 -6.96 0.67 4.45
CA ALA A 153 -6.53 -0.15 5.59
C ALA A 153 -7.61 -0.17 6.70
N PRO A 154 -7.79 -1.28 7.41
CA PRO A 154 -7.11 -2.57 7.30
C PRO A 154 -7.73 -3.53 6.27
N LYS A 155 -8.82 -3.12 5.61
CA LYS A 155 -9.62 -3.99 4.74
C LYS A 155 -8.85 -4.51 3.54
N GLN A 156 -8.00 -3.66 2.92
CA GLN A 156 -7.26 -4.03 1.72
C GLN A 156 -6.20 -5.12 1.99
N GLU A 157 -5.53 -5.12 3.14
CA GLU A 157 -4.54 -6.12 3.52
C GLU A 157 -5.22 -7.48 3.76
N ILE A 158 -6.33 -7.48 4.52
CA ILE A 158 -7.14 -8.68 4.77
C ILE A 158 -7.70 -9.22 3.44
N PHE A 159 -8.17 -8.34 2.57
CA PHE A 159 -8.68 -8.71 1.24
C PHE A 159 -7.61 -9.40 0.40
N MET A 160 -6.40 -8.84 0.33
CA MET A 160 -5.29 -9.43 -0.43
C MET A 160 -4.88 -10.79 0.14
N SER A 161 -4.79 -10.92 1.46
CA SER A 161 -4.48 -12.19 2.12
C SER A 161 -5.52 -13.27 1.78
N LYS A 162 -6.82 -12.94 1.78
CA LYS A 162 -7.90 -13.87 1.41
C LYS A 162 -7.96 -14.19 -0.09
N LEU A 163 -7.56 -13.25 -0.94
CA LEU A 163 -7.55 -13.44 -2.39
C LEU A 163 -6.34 -14.26 -2.89
N LYS A 164 -5.18 -14.12 -2.20
CA LYS A 164 -3.91 -14.76 -2.57
C LYS A 164 -4.04 -16.25 -2.91
N PRO A 165 -4.73 -17.12 -2.13
CA PRO A 165 -4.81 -18.55 -2.42
C PRO A 165 -5.53 -18.93 -3.72
N TYR A 166 -6.32 -18.01 -4.28
CA TYR A 166 -7.10 -18.26 -5.51
C TYR A 166 -6.43 -17.70 -6.76
N LEU A 167 -5.38 -16.90 -6.62
CA LEU A 167 -4.64 -16.34 -7.75
C LEU A 167 -3.54 -17.28 -8.22
N GLN A 168 -3.36 -17.38 -9.53
CA GLN A 168 -2.33 -18.21 -10.14
C GLN A 168 -0.97 -17.53 -10.16
N LYS A 169 -0.93 -16.20 -10.38
CA LYS A 169 0.29 -15.41 -10.48
C LYS A 169 0.05 -13.95 -10.11
N GLY A 170 1.12 -13.18 -10.08
CA GLY A 170 1.10 -11.73 -9.96
C GLY A 170 1.29 -11.23 -8.54
N VAL A 171 1.55 -9.95 -8.41
CA VAL A 171 1.77 -9.28 -7.12
C VAL A 171 0.64 -8.28 -6.87
N MET A 172 -0.11 -8.48 -5.80
CA MET A 172 -1.10 -7.50 -5.33
C MET A 172 -0.40 -6.42 -4.51
N ILE A 173 -0.77 -5.17 -4.70
CA ILE A 173 -0.19 -4.04 -3.96
C ILE A 173 -1.32 -3.15 -3.44
N ALA A 174 -1.36 -2.97 -2.11
CA ALA A 174 -2.33 -2.11 -1.45
C ALA A 174 -1.91 -0.63 -1.59
N VAL A 175 -2.70 0.17 -2.30
CA VAL A 175 -2.34 1.58 -2.58
C VAL A 175 -3.34 2.60 -2.01
N GLY A 176 -4.44 2.14 -1.42
CA GLY A 176 -5.41 2.98 -0.71
C GLY A 176 -5.81 4.25 -1.48
N ALA A 177 -5.38 5.40 -0.98
CA ALA A 177 -5.77 6.71 -1.51
C ALA A 177 -5.14 7.07 -2.87
N ALA A 178 -4.17 6.29 -3.39
CA ALA A 178 -3.50 6.66 -4.64
C ALA A 178 -4.47 6.76 -5.82
N PHE A 179 -5.49 5.90 -5.88
CA PHE A 179 -6.51 5.96 -6.94
C PHE A 179 -7.26 7.29 -6.92
N LYS A 180 -7.60 7.79 -5.74
CA LYS A 180 -8.30 9.07 -5.57
C LYS A 180 -7.43 10.24 -6.02
N PHE A 181 -6.15 10.23 -5.66
CA PHE A 181 -5.21 11.29 -6.05
C PHE A 181 -5.03 11.37 -7.58
N TYR A 182 -4.94 10.22 -8.23
CA TYR A 182 -4.68 10.18 -9.67
C TYR A 182 -5.94 10.14 -10.54
N SER A 183 -7.14 9.95 -9.95
CA SER A 183 -8.42 10.08 -10.66
C SER A 183 -8.77 11.54 -11.00
N GLY A 184 -8.26 12.50 -10.22
CA GLY A 184 -8.59 13.91 -10.34
C GLY A 184 -9.97 14.31 -9.79
N LEU A 185 -10.72 13.36 -9.20
CA LEU A 185 -12.10 13.59 -8.72
C LEU A 185 -12.17 13.90 -7.22
N GLU A 186 -11.22 13.42 -6.46
CA GLU A 186 -11.19 13.59 -5.01
C GLU A 186 -9.86 14.26 -4.58
N GLU A 187 -9.47 14.13 -3.35
CA GLU A 187 -8.33 14.77 -2.70
C GLU A 187 -7.12 15.05 -3.64
N LYS A 188 -6.72 16.31 -3.79
CA LYS A 188 -5.50 16.65 -4.52
C LYS A 188 -4.28 16.17 -3.73
N ARG A 189 -3.32 15.56 -4.42
CA ARG A 189 -2.03 15.24 -3.83
C ARG A 189 -1.32 16.53 -3.40
N ALA A 190 -0.63 16.47 -2.28
CA ALA A 190 0.22 17.58 -1.85
C ALA A 190 1.24 17.94 -2.95
N PRO A 191 1.52 19.24 -3.19
CA PRO A 191 2.56 19.68 -4.11
C PRO A 191 3.91 19.02 -3.82
N GLU A 192 4.76 18.83 -4.83
CA GLU A 192 6.04 18.11 -4.65
C GLU A 192 6.94 18.75 -3.59
N TRP A 193 6.94 20.06 -3.46
CA TRP A 193 7.72 20.76 -2.45
C TRP A 193 7.25 20.44 -1.03
N VAL A 194 5.92 20.27 -0.82
CA VAL A 194 5.34 19.84 0.47
C VAL A 194 5.77 18.41 0.80
N VAL A 195 5.76 17.53 -0.20
CA VAL A 195 6.20 16.13 -0.04
C VAL A 195 7.69 16.08 0.28
N LYS A 196 8.52 16.85 -0.42
CA LYS A 196 9.97 16.96 -0.16
C LYS A 196 10.29 17.54 1.23
N ALA A 197 9.46 18.46 1.71
CA ALA A 197 9.58 19.04 3.05
C ALA A 197 9.04 18.13 4.17
N HIS A 198 8.55 16.92 3.86
CA HIS A 198 7.88 16.01 4.79
C HIS A 198 6.62 16.58 5.48
N LEU A 199 5.98 17.58 4.84
CA LEU A 199 4.80 18.28 5.36
C LEU A 199 3.48 17.74 4.77
N GLU A 200 3.50 16.60 4.06
CA GLU A 200 2.30 16.04 3.42
C GLU A 200 1.15 15.81 4.42
N PHE A 201 1.47 15.37 5.65
CA PHE A 201 0.45 15.16 6.67
C PHE A 201 -0.23 16.48 7.08
N LEU A 202 0.55 17.56 7.20
CA LEU A 202 0.03 18.89 7.55
C LEU A 202 -0.88 19.42 6.44
N TYR A 203 -0.47 19.27 5.19
CA TYR A 203 -1.29 19.59 4.02
C TYR A 203 -2.62 18.84 4.04
N ARG A 204 -2.60 17.52 4.33
CA ARG A 204 -3.82 16.72 4.45
C ARG A 204 -4.71 17.15 5.60
N ILE A 205 -4.15 17.61 6.73
CA ILE A 205 -4.93 18.19 7.84
C ILE A 205 -5.64 19.47 7.38
N LEU A 206 -4.96 20.33 6.65
CA LEU A 206 -5.55 21.57 6.13
C LEU A 206 -6.67 21.30 5.12
N CYS A 207 -6.50 20.30 4.25
CA CYS A 207 -7.50 19.92 3.25
C CYS A 207 -8.73 19.20 3.86
N ASN A 208 -8.55 18.37 4.90
CA ASN A 208 -9.61 17.56 5.53
C ASN A 208 -9.44 17.50 7.07
N PRO A 209 -9.65 18.60 7.80
CA PRO A 209 -9.26 18.69 9.21
C PRO A 209 -9.94 17.64 10.08
N LYS A 210 -11.27 17.46 9.97
CA LYS A 210 -12.01 16.53 10.84
C LYS A 210 -11.53 15.09 10.72
N LYS A 211 -11.30 14.58 9.49
CA LYS A 211 -10.85 13.21 9.23
C LYS A 211 -9.40 13.02 9.67
N GLN A 212 -8.53 13.95 9.31
CA GLN A 212 -7.09 13.83 9.54
C GLN A 212 -6.70 14.09 10.99
N MET A 213 -7.33 15.05 11.68
CA MET A 213 -7.07 15.29 13.12
C MET A 213 -7.38 14.05 13.96
N LYS A 214 -8.54 13.39 13.72
CA LYS A 214 -8.89 12.15 14.43
C LYS A 214 -7.82 11.06 14.22
N ARG A 215 -7.35 10.91 12.98
CA ARG A 215 -6.30 9.95 12.61
C ARG A 215 -4.96 10.31 13.26
N CYS A 216 -4.54 11.58 13.20
CA CYS A 216 -3.29 12.04 13.81
C CYS A 216 -3.33 11.93 15.34
N ALA A 217 -4.42 12.33 15.98
CA ALA A 217 -4.59 12.19 17.42
C ALA A 217 -4.46 10.74 17.87
N TRP A 218 -5.07 9.81 17.13
CA TRP A 218 -4.96 8.39 17.42
C TRP A 218 -3.53 7.86 17.25
N ILE A 219 -2.81 8.25 16.18
CA ILE A 219 -1.41 7.88 15.96
C ILE A 219 -0.52 8.42 17.08
N VAL A 220 -0.66 9.70 17.44
CA VAL A 220 0.12 10.34 18.50
C VAL A 220 -0.14 9.70 19.86
N ALA A 221 -1.40 9.41 20.19
CA ALA A 221 -1.75 8.75 21.45
C ALA A 221 -1.19 7.33 21.58
N THR A 222 -1.00 6.63 20.44
CA THR A 222 -0.55 5.23 20.43
C THR A 222 0.96 5.09 20.22
N LEU A 223 1.62 6.12 19.71
CA LEU A 223 3.03 6.13 19.37
C LEU A 223 3.96 5.75 20.55
N PRO A 224 3.80 6.29 21.79
CA PRO A 224 4.67 5.91 22.91
C PRO A 224 4.63 4.42 23.19
N GLY A 225 3.43 3.82 23.16
CA GLY A 225 3.27 2.37 23.36
C GLY A 225 3.93 1.53 22.28
N LEU A 226 3.82 1.96 21.01
CA LEU A 226 4.50 1.31 19.88
C LEU A 226 6.02 1.37 20.02
N LEU A 227 6.56 2.54 20.33
CA LEU A 227 8.00 2.73 20.51
C LEU A 227 8.56 1.90 21.69
N TYR A 228 7.83 1.87 22.79
CA TYR A 228 8.21 1.07 23.96
C TYR A 228 8.17 -0.43 23.65
N SER A 229 7.11 -0.90 22.98
CA SER A 229 7.00 -2.32 22.62
C SER A 229 8.11 -2.76 21.69
N GLU A 230 8.46 -1.94 20.69
CA GLU A 230 9.52 -2.24 19.73
C GLU A 230 10.91 -2.16 20.37
N TRP A 231 11.16 -1.18 21.22
CA TRP A 231 12.38 -1.08 21.99
C TRP A 231 12.59 -2.30 22.90
N ARG A 232 11.52 -2.76 23.58
CA ARG A 232 11.54 -3.96 24.43
C ARG A 232 11.82 -5.22 23.61
N ARG A 233 11.21 -5.36 22.41
CA ARG A 233 11.46 -6.51 21.50
C ARG A 233 12.92 -6.57 21.08
N LYS A 234 13.51 -5.44 20.71
CA LYS A 234 14.93 -5.36 20.36
C LYS A 234 15.83 -5.86 21.51
N HIS A 235 15.57 -5.42 22.74
CA HIS A 235 16.38 -5.83 23.90
C HIS A 235 16.19 -7.30 24.29
N ASN A 236 15.03 -7.87 23.97
CA ASN A 236 14.75 -9.28 24.23
C ASN A 236 15.19 -10.23 23.08
N GLY A 237 15.92 -9.74 22.09
CA GLY A 237 16.39 -10.54 20.93
C GLY A 237 15.29 -11.00 19.97
N LYS A 238 14.07 -10.47 20.09
CA LYS A 238 12.90 -10.82 19.25
C LYS A 238 12.59 -9.73 18.21
N SER A 239 13.61 -9.25 17.48
CA SER A 239 13.36 -8.30 16.40
C SER A 239 12.47 -8.94 15.33
N LEU A 240 11.37 -8.25 14.96
CA LEU A 240 10.48 -8.65 13.86
C LEU A 240 10.98 -8.18 12.49
N ILE A 241 12.05 -7.40 12.44
CA ILE A 241 12.61 -6.92 11.19
C ILE A 241 13.49 -8.03 10.63
N GLN A 242 12.90 -8.83 9.72
CA GLN A 242 13.69 -9.71 8.86
C GLN A 242 14.48 -8.84 7.88
N GLU A 243 15.77 -9.12 7.78
CA GLU A 243 16.64 -8.46 6.78
C GLU A 243 16.20 -8.90 5.39
N ILE A 244 15.87 -7.90 4.55
CA ILE A 244 15.68 -8.06 3.10
C ILE A 244 17.04 -7.93 2.43
#